data_b8977304eb7dc6de612c7f4ea9306ec6
#
_entry.id   b8977304eb7dc6de612c7f4ea9306ec6
#
_cell.length_a   1.000
_cell.length_b   1.000
_cell.length_c   1.000
_cell.angle_alpha   90.00
_cell.angle_beta   90.00
_cell.angle_gamma   90.00
#
_symmetry.space_group_name_H-M   'P 1'
#
loop_
_entity.id
_entity.type
_entity.pdbx_description
1 polymer ?
#
loop_
_entity_poly.entity_id
_entity_poly.type
_entity_poly.pdbx_seq_one_letter_code
_entity_poly.pdbx_strand_id
1 'polypeptide(L)'
;AVIVKDDKVISFGSTSASGRPHAEANALRKLHKNEKKDSTIYVSLEPCSHFGKSPPCVDNIIASKIKRVVYSINDLDSRTSGKSYKILKSNKIIVKKNFLKHFANKIYKDYFYSKKINKPYVYGKLAISKDFFLKDKKNFYITNNHSLNVAHVLRSKINCIITTYKTINSDNPKLNCRIDGLNNFSPEVAILDKDINIKKNSFLLNNAKNNKTYLFYNRFTKEKINFLKSKKIIPIKSPLIGDCLDFNFILKKLYRFGNTNVLVEGGKILTNSLLNKSFFNEFYLFISSKKIGKNGNLKVKNIKYALSRNFKKIKINQTFLDKDKLIHYY
;
A
#
# COMPACT_ATOMS: atom_id res chain seq x y z
N ALA A 1 -7.10 9.52 15.34
CA ALA A 1 -8.02 10.03 16.35
C ALA A 1 -7.62 11.45 16.75
N VAL A 2 -8.58 12.31 16.97
CA VAL A 2 -8.37 13.68 17.44
C VAL A 2 -9.31 13.91 18.63
N ILE A 3 -8.79 14.49 19.71
CA ILE A 3 -9.57 14.81 20.91
C ILE A 3 -9.70 16.33 21.01
N VAL A 4 -10.97 16.79 21.15
CA VAL A 4 -11.35 18.22 21.18
C VAL A 4 -12.07 18.50 22.48
N LYS A 5 -11.73 19.59 23.14
CA LYS A 5 -12.42 20.16 24.31
C LYS A 5 -12.48 21.68 24.16
N ASP A 6 -13.64 22.26 24.43
CA ASP A 6 -13.87 23.70 24.32
C ASP A 6 -13.34 24.27 22.99
N ASP A 7 -13.75 23.63 21.88
CA ASP A 7 -13.38 23.91 20.49
C ASP A 7 -11.85 23.90 20.18
N LYS A 8 -11.04 23.41 21.11
CA LYS A 8 -9.58 23.28 20.92
C LYS A 8 -9.16 21.82 20.78
N VAL A 9 -8.28 21.55 19.83
CA VAL A 9 -7.62 20.23 19.73
C VAL A 9 -6.64 20.09 20.89
N ILE A 10 -6.93 19.18 21.82
CA ILE A 10 -6.07 18.94 22.99
C ILE A 10 -5.17 17.72 22.82
N SER A 11 -5.49 16.81 21.92
CA SER A 11 -4.62 15.66 21.59
C SER A 11 -4.97 15.07 20.23
N PHE A 12 -4.00 14.37 19.65
CA PHE A 12 -4.21 13.52 18.47
C PHE A 12 -3.34 12.27 18.54
N GLY A 13 -3.76 11.22 17.83
CA GLY A 13 -3.03 9.96 17.71
C GLY A 13 -3.28 9.30 16.36
N SER A 14 -2.29 8.54 15.90
CA SER A 14 -2.38 7.61 14.78
C SER A 14 -2.18 6.19 15.26
N THR A 15 -2.69 5.20 14.54
CA THR A 15 -2.39 3.80 14.79
C THR A 15 -0.89 3.56 14.59
N SER A 16 -0.26 2.86 15.53
CA SER A 16 1.18 2.56 15.45
C SER A 16 1.50 1.65 14.26
N ALA A 17 2.73 1.69 13.76
CA ALA A 17 3.17 0.95 12.57
C ALA A 17 2.94 -0.57 12.66
N SER A 18 3.00 -1.14 13.88
CA SER A 18 2.68 -2.56 14.14
C SER A 18 1.17 -2.87 14.13
N GLY A 19 0.30 -1.88 13.85
CA GLY A 19 -1.16 -1.97 13.94
C GLY A 19 -1.70 -1.80 15.37
N ARG A 20 -0.86 -1.68 16.38
CA ARG A 20 -1.23 -1.49 17.80
C ARG A 20 -0.15 -0.66 18.51
N PRO A 21 -0.54 0.22 19.50
CA PRO A 21 -1.89 0.61 19.89
C PRO A 21 -2.63 1.36 18.77
N HIS A 22 -3.98 1.35 18.84
CA HIS A 22 -4.82 2.12 17.91
C HIS A 22 -4.72 3.63 18.16
N ALA A 23 -5.19 4.41 17.20
CA ALA A 23 -5.16 5.86 17.21
C ALA A 23 -5.80 6.46 18.47
N GLU A 24 -6.94 5.89 18.91
CA GLU A 24 -7.68 6.32 20.10
C GLU A 24 -6.84 6.16 21.36
N ALA A 25 -6.24 4.98 21.54
CA ALA A 25 -5.38 4.71 22.70
C ALA A 25 -4.15 5.64 22.72
N ASN A 26 -3.56 5.90 21.55
CA ASN A 26 -2.41 6.80 21.43
C ASN A 26 -2.78 8.27 21.69
N ALA A 27 -3.98 8.72 21.30
CA ALA A 27 -4.47 10.04 21.61
C ALA A 27 -4.80 10.20 23.11
N LEU A 28 -5.52 9.22 23.69
CA LEU A 28 -5.92 9.24 25.09
C LEU A 28 -4.73 9.19 26.05
N ARG A 29 -3.66 8.46 25.71
CA ARG A 29 -2.49 8.30 26.59
C ARG A 29 -1.74 9.62 26.84
N LYS A 30 -1.83 10.58 25.93
CA LYS A 30 -1.14 11.86 26.01
C LYS A 30 -1.80 12.86 26.97
N LEU A 31 -2.99 12.56 27.47
CA LEU A 31 -3.80 13.48 28.28
C LEU A 31 -3.92 13.01 29.72
N HIS A 32 -3.98 13.96 30.66
CA HIS A 32 -4.35 13.70 32.04
C HIS A 32 -5.86 13.44 32.20
N LYS A 33 -6.25 12.87 33.33
CA LYS A 33 -7.63 12.40 33.55
C LYS A 33 -8.68 13.52 33.42
N ASN A 34 -8.39 14.71 33.94
CA ASN A 34 -9.28 15.87 33.91
C ASN A 34 -9.42 16.49 32.52
N GLU A 35 -8.41 16.38 31.65
CA GLU A 35 -8.46 16.87 30.29
C GLU A 35 -9.38 16.01 29.41
N LYS A 36 -9.41 14.69 29.64
CA LYS A 36 -10.24 13.74 28.90
C LYS A 36 -11.74 13.92 29.21
N LYS A 37 -12.06 14.22 30.45
CA LYS A 37 -13.44 14.35 30.90
C LYS A 37 -14.18 15.41 30.09
N ASP A 38 -15.40 15.08 29.68
CA ASP A 38 -16.32 15.93 28.91
C ASP A 38 -15.85 16.35 27.51
N SER A 39 -14.74 15.78 27.03
CA SER A 39 -14.24 16.05 25.68
C SER A 39 -14.95 15.22 24.59
N THR A 40 -14.71 15.59 23.31
CA THR A 40 -15.18 14.85 22.13
C THR A 40 -13.99 14.17 21.45
N ILE A 41 -14.12 12.89 21.14
CA ILE A 41 -13.15 12.17 20.32
C ILE A 41 -13.69 11.94 18.90
N TYR A 42 -12.91 12.34 17.91
CA TYR A 42 -13.17 12.11 16.49
C TYR A 42 -12.28 10.98 16.00
N VAL A 43 -12.85 9.97 15.34
CA VAL A 43 -12.13 8.84 14.78
C VAL A 43 -12.58 8.55 13.35
N SER A 44 -11.66 8.17 12.52
CA SER A 44 -11.94 7.89 11.10
C SER A 44 -12.64 6.55 10.86
N LEU A 45 -12.48 5.58 11.76
CA LEU A 45 -13.10 4.25 11.72
C LEU A 45 -13.79 3.98 13.06
N GLU A 46 -14.89 3.20 13.07
CA GLU A 46 -15.57 2.76 14.28
C GLU A 46 -14.57 2.18 15.30
N PRO A 47 -14.55 2.69 16.56
CA PRO A 47 -13.66 2.18 17.61
C PRO A 47 -13.87 0.68 17.85
N CYS A 48 -12.81 -0.10 17.99
CA CYS A 48 -12.94 -1.55 18.19
C CYS A 48 -13.62 -1.89 19.52
N SER A 49 -14.48 -2.93 19.50
CA SER A 49 -15.28 -3.40 20.64
C SER A 49 -14.94 -4.84 21.08
N HIS A 50 -13.89 -5.43 20.54
CA HIS A 50 -13.46 -6.77 20.87
C HIS A 50 -12.05 -6.80 21.41
N PHE A 51 -11.77 -7.75 22.29
CA PHE A 51 -10.43 -8.05 22.73
C PHE A 51 -9.62 -8.67 21.58
N GLY A 52 -8.44 -8.13 21.37
CA GLY A 52 -7.44 -8.63 20.43
C GLY A 52 -6.10 -8.75 21.14
N LYS A 53 -5.03 -8.23 20.54
CA LYS A 53 -3.71 -8.10 21.19
C LYS A 53 -3.69 -7.00 22.27
N SER A 54 -4.72 -6.20 22.40
CA SER A 54 -4.90 -5.13 23.38
C SER A 54 -6.39 -5.00 23.73
N PRO A 55 -6.73 -4.36 24.88
CA PRO A 55 -8.12 -4.07 25.23
C PRO A 55 -8.83 -3.28 24.16
N PRO A 56 -10.19 -3.37 24.05
CA PRO A 56 -10.98 -2.61 23.10
C PRO A 56 -10.81 -1.10 23.28
N CYS A 57 -10.81 -0.36 22.17
CA CYS A 57 -10.78 1.11 22.23
C CYS A 57 -12.02 1.69 22.90
N VAL A 58 -13.18 1.03 22.76
CA VAL A 58 -14.42 1.41 23.42
C VAL A 58 -14.24 1.46 24.95
N ASP A 59 -13.59 0.49 25.55
CA ASP A 59 -13.37 0.45 27.00
C ASP A 59 -12.47 1.61 27.47
N ASN A 60 -11.41 1.90 26.71
CA ASN A 60 -10.53 3.05 27.00
C ASN A 60 -11.28 4.39 26.89
N ILE A 61 -12.19 4.53 25.93
CA ILE A 61 -13.01 5.72 25.76
C ILE A 61 -13.96 5.89 26.96
N ILE A 62 -14.66 4.82 27.37
CA ILE A 62 -15.56 4.82 28.53
C ILE A 62 -14.80 5.17 29.81
N ALA A 63 -13.69 4.49 30.08
CA ALA A 63 -12.86 4.73 31.26
C ALA A 63 -12.31 6.16 31.32
N SER A 64 -12.12 6.78 30.16
CA SER A 64 -11.64 8.16 30.03
C SER A 64 -12.73 9.23 30.27
N LYS A 65 -13.99 8.85 30.49
CA LYS A 65 -15.15 9.76 30.68
C LYS A 65 -15.32 10.74 29.51
N ILE A 66 -15.07 10.28 28.29
CA ILE A 66 -15.33 11.04 27.05
C ILE A 66 -16.84 11.26 26.92
N LYS A 67 -17.27 12.51 26.67
CA LYS A 67 -18.68 12.86 26.53
C LYS A 67 -19.26 12.46 25.19
N ARG A 68 -18.49 12.61 24.11
CA ARG A 68 -18.97 12.40 22.75
C ARG A 68 -17.93 11.64 21.89
N VAL A 69 -18.42 10.69 21.09
CA VAL A 69 -17.65 9.97 20.07
C VAL A 69 -18.24 10.31 18.70
N VAL A 70 -17.38 10.76 17.78
CA VAL A 70 -17.76 11.03 16.39
C VAL A 70 -16.92 10.14 15.50
N TYR A 71 -17.53 9.27 14.69
CA TYR A 71 -16.76 8.45 13.74
C TYR A 71 -17.33 8.48 12.32
N SER A 72 -16.44 8.22 11.34
CA SER A 72 -16.76 8.42 9.93
C SER A 72 -17.45 7.22 9.31
N ILE A 73 -16.98 6.01 9.55
CA ILE A 73 -17.49 4.78 8.94
C ILE A 73 -17.44 3.62 9.93
N ASN A 74 -18.36 2.66 9.75
CA ASN A 74 -18.34 1.41 10.52
C ASN A 74 -17.15 0.53 10.11
N ASP A 75 -16.63 -0.25 11.03
CA ASP A 75 -15.66 -1.30 10.71
C ASP A 75 -16.38 -2.45 9.96
N LEU A 76 -15.67 -3.13 9.05
CA LEU A 76 -16.15 -4.34 8.40
C LEU A 76 -15.95 -5.60 9.26
N ASP A 77 -15.16 -5.53 10.32
CA ASP A 77 -14.97 -6.66 11.24
C ASP A 77 -16.27 -6.92 12.01
N SER A 78 -16.88 -8.09 11.79
CA SER A 78 -18.14 -8.50 12.42
C SER A 78 -18.11 -8.49 13.95
N ARG A 79 -16.90 -8.53 14.54
CA ARG A 79 -16.71 -8.41 16.00
C ARG A 79 -16.91 -6.99 16.50
N THR A 80 -16.78 -5.99 15.61
CA THR A 80 -16.87 -4.54 15.93
C THR A 80 -18.10 -3.91 15.28
N SER A 81 -18.43 -4.23 14.04
CA SER A 81 -19.41 -3.55 13.20
C SER A 81 -20.76 -3.30 13.90
N GLY A 82 -21.06 -2.03 14.18
CA GLY A 82 -22.27 -1.58 14.85
C GLY A 82 -22.36 -1.88 16.37
N LYS A 83 -21.45 -2.70 16.93
CA LYS A 83 -21.47 -3.06 18.37
C LYS A 83 -20.95 -1.91 19.22
N SER A 84 -19.92 -1.21 18.78
CA SER A 84 -19.35 -0.07 19.49
C SER A 84 -20.37 1.02 19.74
N TYR A 85 -21.24 1.28 18.73
CA TYR A 85 -22.34 2.22 18.88
C TYR A 85 -23.26 1.86 20.04
N LYS A 86 -23.67 0.58 20.16
CA LYS A 86 -24.56 0.11 21.24
C LYS A 86 -23.87 0.23 22.61
N ILE A 87 -22.61 -0.21 22.71
CA ILE A 87 -21.84 -0.18 23.97
C ILE A 87 -21.62 1.28 24.44
N LEU A 88 -21.23 2.18 23.55
CA LEU A 88 -21.01 3.59 23.88
C LEU A 88 -22.32 4.27 24.34
N LYS A 89 -23.42 4.02 23.64
CA LYS A 89 -24.75 4.56 24.02
C LYS A 89 -25.24 4.03 25.39
N SER A 90 -25.09 2.74 25.67
CA SER A 90 -25.47 2.19 26.96
C SER A 90 -24.67 2.79 28.13
N ASN A 91 -23.45 3.27 27.85
CA ASN A 91 -22.62 4.01 28.79
C ASN A 91 -22.83 5.54 28.76
N LYS A 92 -24.00 6.01 28.27
CA LYS A 92 -24.41 7.45 28.23
C LYS A 92 -23.48 8.35 27.42
N ILE A 93 -22.69 7.79 26.48
CA ILE A 93 -21.83 8.56 25.58
C ILE A 93 -22.64 8.97 24.34
N ILE A 94 -22.55 10.24 23.95
CA ILE A 94 -23.18 10.75 22.73
C ILE A 94 -22.42 10.26 21.53
N VAL A 95 -23.07 9.55 20.60
CA VAL A 95 -22.39 9.00 19.42
C VAL A 95 -22.97 9.60 18.13
N LYS A 96 -22.08 10.21 17.29
CA LYS A 96 -22.39 10.67 15.94
C LYS A 96 -21.66 9.80 14.92
N LYS A 97 -22.40 9.19 14.00
CA LYS A 97 -21.90 8.34 12.92
C LYS A 97 -21.88 9.06 11.58
N ASN A 98 -21.16 8.50 10.61
CA ASN A 98 -21.13 8.94 9.21
C ASN A 98 -20.57 10.36 9.01
N PHE A 99 -19.79 10.87 9.95
CA PHE A 99 -19.14 12.17 9.82
C PHE A 99 -18.03 12.09 8.77
N LEU A 100 -18.10 12.90 7.70
CA LEU A 100 -17.18 12.88 6.58
C LEU A 100 -17.01 11.48 5.92
N LYS A 101 -18.07 10.67 5.90
CA LYS A 101 -18.08 9.30 5.39
C LYS A 101 -17.46 9.16 3.98
N HIS A 102 -17.73 10.13 3.09
CA HIS A 102 -17.20 10.11 1.72
C HIS A 102 -15.67 10.15 1.69
N PHE A 103 -15.06 11.00 2.51
CA PHE A 103 -13.58 11.08 2.61
C PHE A 103 -13.00 9.83 3.25
N ALA A 104 -13.62 9.32 4.31
CA ALA A 104 -13.18 8.10 4.97
C ALA A 104 -13.22 6.90 4.02
N ASN A 105 -14.27 6.73 3.22
CA ASN A 105 -14.35 5.66 2.22
C ASN A 105 -13.19 5.69 1.22
N LYS A 106 -12.73 6.88 0.82
CA LYS A 106 -11.55 7.00 -0.05
C LYS A 106 -10.26 6.54 0.63
N ILE A 107 -10.09 6.88 1.91
CA ILE A 107 -8.91 6.54 2.70
C ILE A 107 -8.87 5.03 2.99
N TYR A 108 -10.02 4.43 3.31
CA TYR A 108 -10.11 3.03 3.72
C TYR A 108 -10.44 2.06 2.58
N LYS A 109 -10.48 2.51 1.30
CA LYS A 109 -10.87 1.66 0.16
C LYS A 109 -10.03 0.38 0.07
N ASP A 110 -8.71 0.48 0.25
CA ASP A 110 -7.79 -0.66 0.18
C ASP A 110 -8.03 -1.64 1.32
N TYR A 111 -8.19 -1.12 2.53
CA TYR A 111 -8.51 -1.89 3.72
C TYR A 111 -9.83 -2.65 3.55
N PHE A 112 -10.90 -1.97 3.13
CA PHE A 112 -12.19 -2.59 2.94
C PHE A 112 -12.19 -3.63 1.82
N TYR A 113 -11.55 -3.32 0.69
CA TYR A 113 -11.37 -4.29 -0.38
C TYR A 113 -10.63 -5.52 0.13
N SER A 114 -9.50 -5.33 0.79
CA SER A 114 -8.66 -6.44 1.23
C SER A 114 -9.35 -7.33 2.27
N LYS A 115 -10.13 -6.75 3.18
CA LYS A 115 -10.95 -7.48 4.15
C LYS A 115 -12.06 -8.29 3.49
N LYS A 116 -12.72 -7.73 2.47
CA LYS A 116 -13.81 -8.39 1.76
C LYS A 116 -13.33 -9.56 0.90
N ILE A 117 -12.19 -9.39 0.21
CA ILE A 117 -11.70 -10.34 -0.82
C ILE A 117 -10.61 -11.27 -0.28
N ASN A 118 -10.05 -11.01 0.92
CA ASN A 118 -8.89 -11.70 1.49
C ASN A 118 -7.65 -11.65 0.58
N LYS A 119 -7.47 -10.54 -0.13
CA LYS A 119 -6.32 -10.22 -0.99
C LYS A 119 -6.02 -8.73 -0.91
N PRO A 120 -4.76 -8.30 -1.14
CA PRO A 120 -4.45 -6.88 -1.21
C PRO A 120 -5.17 -6.19 -2.37
N TYR A 121 -5.39 -4.89 -2.23
CA TYR A 121 -5.73 -4.01 -3.35
C TYR A 121 -4.50 -3.83 -4.25
N VAL A 122 -4.64 -4.04 -5.55
CA VAL A 122 -3.52 -4.11 -6.48
C VAL A 122 -3.43 -2.84 -7.32
N TYR A 123 -2.39 -2.08 -7.11
CA TYR A 123 -2.01 -0.95 -7.95
C TYR A 123 -0.99 -1.37 -8.99
N GLY A 124 -1.13 -0.88 -10.21
CA GLY A 124 -0.10 -0.96 -11.23
C GLY A 124 0.60 0.39 -11.42
N LYS A 125 1.90 0.38 -11.72
CA LYS A 125 2.63 1.59 -12.10
C LYS A 125 3.57 1.30 -13.26
N LEU A 126 3.52 2.17 -14.25
CA LEU A 126 4.46 2.13 -15.37
C LEU A 126 4.88 3.55 -15.75
N ALA A 127 6.14 3.70 -16.17
CA ALA A 127 6.63 4.95 -16.76
C ALA A 127 7.06 4.68 -18.20
N ILE A 128 6.62 5.53 -19.12
CA ILE A 128 6.92 5.42 -20.56
C ILE A 128 7.36 6.76 -21.12
N SER A 129 8.14 6.71 -22.20
CA SER A 129 8.42 7.89 -23.01
C SER A 129 7.20 8.32 -23.85
N LYS A 130 7.26 9.50 -24.45
CA LYS A 130 6.23 10.01 -25.35
C LYS A 130 5.97 9.08 -26.55
N ASP A 131 6.98 8.34 -26.98
CA ASP A 131 6.96 7.35 -28.06
C ASP A 131 6.88 5.89 -27.57
N PHE A 132 6.40 5.69 -26.31
CA PHE A 132 6.02 4.41 -25.71
C PHE A 132 7.15 3.43 -25.37
N PHE A 133 8.36 3.90 -25.11
CA PHE A 133 9.44 3.07 -24.61
C PHE A 133 9.49 3.03 -23.08
N LEU A 134 9.89 1.87 -22.52
CA LEU A 134 10.08 1.66 -21.09
C LEU A 134 11.49 1.97 -20.60
N LYS A 135 12.46 1.99 -21.52
CA LYS A 135 13.88 2.21 -21.22
C LYS A 135 14.54 3.05 -22.28
N ASP A 136 15.48 3.86 -21.85
CA ASP A 136 16.45 4.57 -22.68
C ASP A 136 17.82 3.93 -22.49
N LYS A 137 18.54 3.66 -23.59
CA LYS A 137 19.91 3.11 -23.54
C LYS A 137 20.92 4.12 -22.99
N LYS A 138 20.66 5.42 -23.13
CA LYS A 138 21.56 6.50 -22.69
C LYS A 138 21.22 7.01 -21.30
N ASN A 139 19.93 7.05 -20.92
CA ASN A 139 19.47 7.65 -19.68
C ASN A 139 18.78 6.62 -18.80
N PHE A 140 19.16 6.57 -17.53
CA PHE A 140 18.56 5.64 -16.56
C PHE A 140 17.06 5.99 -16.30
N TYR A 141 16.72 7.28 -16.22
CA TYR A 141 15.37 7.75 -15.98
C TYR A 141 14.74 8.33 -17.25
N ILE A 142 13.53 7.87 -17.56
CA ILE A 142 12.72 8.37 -18.69
C ILE A 142 11.95 9.63 -18.30
N THR A 143 11.39 9.64 -17.10
CA THR A 143 10.58 10.72 -16.54
C THR A 143 11.44 11.71 -15.76
N ASN A 144 10.93 12.93 -15.58
CA ASN A 144 11.59 13.99 -14.82
C ASN A 144 11.54 13.75 -13.29
N ASN A 145 12.24 14.61 -12.53
CA ASN A 145 12.32 14.49 -11.07
C ASN A 145 10.96 14.67 -10.37
N HIS A 146 10.06 15.50 -10.89
CA HIS A 146 8.72 15.65 -10.32
C HIS A 146 7.92 14.35 -10.42
N SER A 147 7.96 13.68 -11.57
CA SER A 147 7.36 12.35 -11.76
C SER A 147 7.97 11.30 -10.84
N LEU A 148 9.30 11.34 -10.64
CA LEU A 148 10.00 10.44 -9.71
C LEU A 148 9.55 10.68 -8.26
N ASN A 149 9.41 11.93 -7.83
CA ASN A 149 8.91 12.27 -6.49
C ASN A 149 7.48 11.76 -6.28
N VAL A 150 6.59 11.94 -7.26
CA VAL A 150 5.23 11.37 -7.18
C VAL A 150 5.25 9.85 -7.07
N ALA A 151 6.13 9.17 -7.79
CA ALA A 151 6.30 7.71 -7.67
C ALA A 151 6.79 7.31 -6.25
N HIS A 152 7.67 8.11 -5.63
CA HIS A 152 8.08 7.89 -4.24
C HIS A 152 6.95 8.13 -3.24
N VAL A 153 6.11 9.17 -3.44
CA VAL A 153 4.89 9.38 -2.64
C VAL A 153 3.91 8.21 -2.79
N LEU A 154 3.77 7.65 -3.99
CA LEU A 154 2.96 6.43 -4.16
C LEU A 154 3.54 5.27 -3.33
N ARG A 155 4.85 5.05 -3.37
CA ARG A 155 5.52 3.99 -2.60
C ARG A 155 5.32 4.15 -1.10
N SER A 156 5.35 5.37 -0.54
CA SER A 156 5.15 5.60 0.90
C SER A 156 3.75 5.23 1.39
N LYS A 157 2.77 5.08 0.50
CA LYS A 157 1.38 4.69 0.81
C LYS A 157 1.10 3.20 0.62
N ILE A 158 2.08 2.45 0.17
CA ILE A 158 1.94 1.04 -0.21
C ILE A 158 2.62 0.14 0.81
N ASN A 159 1.98 -0.98 1.16
CA ASN A 159 2.56 -1.95 2.08
C ASN A 159 3.66 -2.79 1.42
N CYS A 160 3.47 -3.23 0.16
CA CYS A 160 4.45 -4.07 -0.52
C CYS A 160 4.55 -3.79 -2.02
N ILE A 161 5.77 -3.69 -2.55
CA ILE A 161 6.01 -3.63 -4.00
C ILE A 161 6.22 -5.04 -4.54
N ILE A 162 5.52 -5.39 -5.61
CA ILE A 162 5.72 -6.63 -6.37
C ILE A 162 6.54 -6.32 -7.62
N THR A 163 7.65 -7.03 -7.80
CA THR A 163 8.53 -6.91 -8.97
C THR A 163 9.04 -8.27 -9.44
N THR A 164 9.82 -8.32 -10.52
CA THR A 164 10.44 -9.55 -11.03
C THR A 164 11.95 -9.53 -10.91
N TYR A 165 12.57 -10.71 -10.83
CA TYR A 165 14.02 -10.84 -10.88
C TYR A 165 14.62 -10.22 -12.16
N LYS A 166 13.89 -10.27 -13.29
CA LYS A 166 14.35 -9.64 -14.54
C LYS A 166 14.51 -8.14 -14.40
N THR A 167 13.55 -7.46 -13.74
CA THR A 167 13.64 -6.03 -13.43
C THR A 167 14.81 -5.73 -12.50
N ILE A 168 15.00 -6.57 -11.46
CA ILE A 168 16.10 -6.39 -10.52
C ILE A 168 17.44 -6.60 -11.21
N ASN A 169 17.59 -7.67 -12.00
CA ASN A 169 18.85 -7.99 -12.69
C ASN A 169 19.24 -6.96 -13.75
N SER A 170 18.26 -6.24 -14.34
CA SER A 170 18.53 -5.24 -15.37
C SER A 170 18.73 -3.84 -14.82
N ASP A 171 18.01 -3.46 -13.77
CA ASP A 171 17.93 -2.07 -13.30
C ASP A 171 18.51 -1.87 -11.91
N ASN A 172 18.76 -2.96 -11.17
CA ASN A 172 19.22 -2.96 -9.78
C ASN A 172 18.51 -1.92 -8.88
N PRO A 173 17.17 -1.86 -8.88
CA PRO A 173 16.41 -0.78 -8.25
C PRO A 173 16.42 -0.91 -6.73
N LYS A 174 16.36 0.25 -6.03
CA LYS A 174 16.24 0.27 -4.56
C LYS A 174 14.83 -0.02 -4.05
N LEU A 175 13.77 0.29 -4.82
CA LEU A 175 12.34 0.10 -4.52
C LEU A 175 11.88 0.63 -3.16
N ASN A 176 12.51 1.65 -2.64
CA ASN A 176 12.18 2.33 -1.39
C ASN A 176 11.58 3.73 -1.64
N CYS A 177 11.08 4.34 -0.58
CA CYS A 177 10.75 5.76 -0.58
C CYS A 177 12.00 6.58 -0.24
N ARG A 178 12.29 7.64 -1.02
CA ARG A 178 13.43 8.54 -0.85
C ARG A 178 12.97 10.00 -0.86
N ILE A 179 12.00 10.29 -0.03
CA ILE A 179 11.52 11.65 0.23
C ILE A 179 11.76 11.95 1.70
N ASP A 180 12.35 13.08 1.98
CA ASP A 180 12.63 13.51 3.35
C ASP A 180 11.33 13.54 4.17
N GLY A 181 11.39 12.98 5.36
CA GLY A 181 10.23 12.79 6.22
C GLY A 181 9.35 11.57 5.90
N LEU A 182 9.52 10.91 4.73
CA LEU A 182 8.79 9.72 4.33
C LEU A 182 9.65 8.46 4.19
N ASN A 183 10.92 8.51 4.48
CA ASN A 183 11.87 7.40 4.32
C ASN A 183 11.45 6.15 5.12
N ASN A 184 10.91 6.35 6.32
CA ASN A 184 10.43 5.27 7.20
C ASN A 184 9.17 4.56 6.69
N PHE A 185 8.52 5.08 5.66
CA PHE A 185 7.35 4.49 5.00
C PHE A 185 7.73 3.73 3.73
N SER A 186 8.95 3.20 3.66
CA SER A 186 9.37 2.34 2.55
C SER A 186 8.61 1.00 2.58
N PRO A 187 8.04 0.56 1.45
CA PRO A 187 7.25 -0.66 1.36
C PRO A 187 8.12 -1.92 1.49
N GLU A 188 7.54 -3.02 1.95
CA GLU A 188 8.12 -4.37 1.79
C GLU A 188 8.30 -4.68 0.30
N VAL A 189 9.11 -5.68 -0.05
CA VAL A 189 9.34 -6.08 -1.45
C VAL A 189 9.01 -7.55 -1.66
N ALA A 190 8.24 -7.87 -2.69
CA ALA A 190 7.96 -9.22 -3.15
C ALA A 190 8.55 -9.45 -4.54
N ILE A 191 9.49 -10.36 -4.64
CA ILE A 191 10.22 -10.70 -5.87
C ILE A 191 9.62 -11.95 -6.49
N LEU A 192 9.24 -11.87 -7.77
CA LEU A 192 8.77 -13.02 -8.54
C LEU A 192 9.96 -13.62 -9.32
N ASP A 193 10.37 -14.82 -8.92
CA ASP A 193 11.53 -15.50 -9.50
C ASP A 193 11.34 -17.02 -9.44
N LYS A 194 10.71 -17.58 -10.48
CA LYS A 194 10.33 -18.99 -10.54
C LYS A 194 11.48 -19.96 -10.25
N ASP A 195 12.67 -19.67 -10.74
CA ASP A 195 13.84 -20.58 -10.72
C ASP A 195 15.00 -20.04 -9.86
N ILE A 196 14.78 -18.95 -9.13
CA ILE A 196 15.78 -18.25 -8.31
C ILE A 196 17.02 -17.86 -9.17
N ASN A 197 16.77 -16.96 -10.13
CA ASN A 197 17.75 -16.43 -11.07
C ASN A 197 18.21 -15.01 -10.76
N ILE A 198 17.78 -14.47 -9.61
CA ILE A 198 18.20 -13.15 -9.14
C ILE A 198 19.73 -13.13 -8.92
N LYS A 199 20.37 -12.05 -9.39
CA LYS A 199 21.82 -11.85 -9.20
C LYS A 199 22.17 -11.69 -7.73
N LYS A 200 23.17 -12.46 -7.25
CA LYS A 200 23.60 -12.50 -5.83
C LYS A 200 24.05 -11.13 -5.30
N ASN A 201 24.58 -10.26 -6.15
CA ASN A 201 25.08 -8.91 -5.82
C ASN A 201 24.03 -7.81 -5.98
N SER A 202 22.74 -8.13 -6.17
CA SER A 202 21.69 -7.12 -6.30
C SER A 202 21.52 -6.30 -5.02
N PHE A 203 21.19 -5.01 -5.17
CA PHE A 203 20.98 -4.10 -4.04
C PHE A 203 19.96 -4.65 -3.04
N LEU A 204 18.84 -5.18 -3.53
CA LEU A 204 17.76 -5.69 -2.67
C LEU A 204 18.20 -6.87 -1.81
N LEU A 205 19.00 -7.81 -2.35
CA LEU A 205 19.52 -8.94 -1.57
C LEU A 205 20.51 -8.47 -0.51
N ASN A 206 21.37 -7.52 -0.83
CA ASN A 206 22.37 -7.01 0.11
C ASN A 206 21.77 -6.12 1.21
N ASN A 207 20.58 -5.56 1.00
CA ASN A 207 19.90 -4.65 1.93
C ASN A 207 18.60 -5.22 2.53
N ALA A 208 18.32 -6.51 2.34
CA ALA A 208 17.08 -7.13 2.82
C ALA A 208 16.91 -7.13 4.35
N LYS A 209 17.99 -6.96 5.11
CA LYS A 209 17.94 -6.77 6.57
C LYS A 209 17.24 -5.47 6.98
N ASN A 210 17.25 -4.47 6.13
CA ASN A 210 16.68 -3.13 6.40
C ASN A 210 15.22 -3.01 5.94
N ASN A 211 14.78 -3.90 5.04
CA ASN A 211 13.41 -3.90 4.55
C ASN A 211 12.96 -5.32 4.22
N LYS A 212 11.85 -5.72 4.80
CA LYS A 212 11.33 -7.08 4.68
C LYS A 212 11.11 -7.44 3.21
N THR A 213 11.77 -8.51 2.78
CA THR A 213 11.80 -8.92 1.38
C THR A 213 11.41 -10.39 1.25
N TYR A 214 10.43 -10.66 0.39
CA TYR A 214 9.96 -12.00 0.03
C TYR A 214 10.48 -12.37 -1.36
N LEU A 215 10.77 -13.65 -1.57
CA LEU A 215 11.03 -14.19 -2.90
C LEU A 215 10.09 -15.38 -3.15
N PHE A 216 9.21 -15.23 -4.13
CA PHE A 216 8.30 -16.28 -4.57
C PHE A 216 8.96 -17.10 -5.67
N TYR A 217 9.07 -18.41 -5.44
CA TYR A 217 9.74 -19.36 -6.35
C TYR A 217 8.92 -20.64 -6.52
N ASN A 218 9.29 -21.47 -7.50
CA ASN A 218 8.74 -22.81 -7.66
C ASN A 218 9.84 -23.86 -7.69
N ARG A 219 10.84 -23.69 -8.56
CA ARG A 219 12.02 -24.58 -8.68
C ARG A 219 13.18 -24.03 -7.87
N PHE A 220 13.90 -24.92 -7.20
CA PHE A 220 14.98 -24.51 -6.30
C PHE A 220 16.04 -25.60 -6.08
N THR A 221 17.23 -25.20 -5.61
CA THR A 221 18.21 -26.05 -4.95
C THR A 221 18.35 -25.65 -3.49
N LYS A 222 18.84 -26.57 -2.65
CA LYS A 222 19.04 -26.28 -1.21
C LYS A 222 20.01 -25.10 -1.01
N GLU A 223 21.07 -25.02 -1.80
CA GLU A 223 22.08 -23.95 -1.76
C GLU A 223 21.45 -22.57 -2.02
N LYS A 224 20.59 -22.46 -3.07
CA LYS A 224 19.89 -21.21 -3.38
C LYS A 224 18.99 -20.76 -2.24
N ILE A 225 18.24 -21.66 -1.62
CA ILE A 225 17.39 -21.35 -0.46
C ILE A 225 18.22 -20.91 0.74
N ASN A 226 19.29 -21.63 1.06
CA ASN A 226 20.19 -21.29 2.16
C ASN A 226 20.82 -19.91 1.95
N PHE A 227 21.26 -19.61 0.73
CA PHE A 227 21.76 -18.29 0.36
C PHE A 227 20.72 -17.19 0.57
N LEU A 228 19.46 -17.37 0.16
CA LEU A 228 18.40 -16.39 0.39
C LEU A 228 18.17 -16.14 1.88
N LYS A 229 18.12 -17.21 2.68
CA LYS A 229 17.95 -17.13 4.15
C LYS A 229 19.12 -16.41 4.82
N SER A 230 20.37 -16.65 4.41
CA SER A 230 21.55 -15.95 4.93
C SER A 230 21.48 -14.43 4.65
N LYS A 231 20.84 -14.03 3.56
CA LYS A 231 20.55 -12.62 3.22
C LYS A 231 19.29 -12.07 3.89
N LYS A 232 18.64 -12.83 4.79
CA LYS A 232 17.35 -12.48 5.46
C LYS A 232 16.19 -12.27 4.48
N ILE A 233 16.26 -12.86 3.28
CA ILE A 233 15.14 -12.98 2.37
C ILE A 233 14.21 -14.08 2.87
N ILE A 234 12.90 -13.88 2.74
CA ILE A 234 11.88 -14.88 3.09
C ILE A 234 11.51 -15.65 1.82
N PRO A 235 12.04 -16.87 1.58
CA PRO A 235 11.71 -17.65 0.41
C PRO A 235 10.35 -18.32 0.58
N ILE A 236 9.48 -18.23 -0.43
CA ILE A 236 8.13 -18.77 -0.41
C ILE A 236 7.91 -19.59 -1.67
N LYS A 237 7.70 -20.90 -1.51
CA LYS A 237 7.32 -21.77 -2.60
C LYS A 237 5.90 -21.46 -3.06
N SER A 238 5.73 -21.18 -4.34
CA SER A 238 4.46 -20.85 -4.98
C SER A 238 4.09 -21.92 -6.03
N PRO A 239 2.81 -22.32 -6.13
CA PRO A 239 2.34 -23.13 -7.23
C PRO A 239 2.48 -22.37 -8.57
N LEU A 240 2.35 -23.11 -9.67
CA LEU A 240 2.30 -22.57 -11.02
C LEU A 240 0.89 -22.64 -11.57
N ILE A 241 0.58 -21.70 -12.47
CA ILE A 241 -0.55 -21.74 -13.40
C ILE A 241 0.05 -21.64 -14.80
N GLY A 242 0.06 -22.75 -15.54
CA GLY A 242 0.90 -22.92 -16.72
C GLY A 242 2.37 -22.77 -16.33
N ASP A 243 3.12 -21.94 -17.05
CA ASP A 243 4.55 -21.71 -16.77
C ASP A 243 4.81 -20.47 -15.86
N CYS A 244 3.77 -19.89 -15.26
CA CYS A 244 3.89 -18.71 -14.41
C CYS A 244 3.57 -19.03 -12.96
N LEU A 245 4.21 -18.33 -12.03
CA LEU A 245 3.83 -18.35 -10.60
C LEU A 245 2.36 -17.95 -10.43
N ASP A 246 1.63 -18.66 -9.58
CA ASP A 246 0.22 -18.34 -9.28
C ASP A 246 0.10 -17.01 -8.55
N PHE A 247 -0.33 -15.97 -9.28
CA PHE A 247 -0.47 -14.64 -8.73
C PHE A 247 -1.58 -14.52 -7.67
N ASN A 248 -2.63 -15.34 -7.75
CA ASN A 248 -3.66 -15.41 -6.71
C ASN A 248 -3.11 -15.95 -5.39
N PHE A 249 -2.28 -17.00 -5.46
CA PHE A 249 -1.58 -17.52 -4.28
C PHE A 249 -0.68 -16.45 -3.66
N ILE A 250 0.11 -15.72 -4.49
CA ILE A 250 1.00 -14.65 -4.05
C ILE A 250 0.21 -13.57 -3.31
N LEU A 251 -0.88 -13.07 -3.89
CA LEU A 251 -1.73 -12.06 -3.26
C LEU A 251 -2.32 -12.54 -1.93
N LYS A 252 -2.87 -13.76 -1.87
CA LYS A 252 -3.39 -14.34 -0.63
C LYS A 252 -2.30 -14.45 0.44
N LYS A 253 -1.08 -14.81 0.05
CA LYS A 253 0.04 -14.93 0.97
C LYS A 253 0.47 -13.58 1.51
N LEU A 254 0.59 -12.56 0.66
CA LEU A 254 0.90 -11.18 1.08
C LEU A 254 -0.18 -10.62 2.01
N TYR A 255 -1.47 -10.87 1.73
CA TYR A 255 -2.56 -10.48 2.63
C TYR A 255 -2.42 -11.11 4.04
N ARG A 256 -2.09 -12.42 4.12
CA ARG A 256 -1.84 -13.11 5.39
C ARG A 256 -0.66 -12.54 6.16
N PHE A 257 0.29 -11.89 5.49
CA PHE A 257 1.40 -11.16 6.10
C PHE A 257 1.03 -9.74 6.54
N GLY A 258 -0.22 -9.32 6.36
CA GLY A 258 -0.73 -8.01 6.77
C GLY A 258 -0.74 -6.95 5.67
N ASN A 259 -0.34 -7.30 4.44
CA ASN A 259 -0.35 -6.34 3.34
C ASN A 259 -1.78 -6.16 2.80
N THR A 260 -2.36 -4.99 2.99
CA THR A 260 -3.72 -4.64 2.51
C THR A 260 -3.71 -4.04 1.11
N ASN A 261 -2.57 -3.53 0.66
CA ASN A 261 -2.36 -3.04 -0.69
C ASN A 261 -0.97 -3.39 -1.21
N VAL A 262 -0.85 -3.49 -2.53
CA VAL A 262 0.41 -3.76 -3.22
C VAL A 262 0.55 -2.90 -4.47
N LEU A 263 1.78 -2.53 -4.81
CA LEU A 263 2.13 -1.83 -6.05
C LEU A 263 2.95 -2.75 -6.95
N VAL A 264 2.48 -3.02 -8.15
CA VAL A 264 3.26 -3.77 -9.15
C VAL A 264 4.14 -2.78 -9.93
N GLU A 265 5.44 -2.89 -9.71
CA GLU A 265 6.47 -2.20 -10.49
C GLU A 265 7.28 -3.24 -11.26
N GLY A 266 6.85 -3.56 -12.47
CA GLY A 266 7.47 -4.57 -13.32
C GLY A 266 7.60 -4.12 -14.76
N GLY A 267 8.32 -4.92 -15.56
CA GLY A 267 8.46 -4.69 -17.00
C GLY A 267 7.22 -5.07 -17.80
N LYS A 268 7.31 -4.91 -19.13
CA LYS A 268 6.23 -5.16 -20.11
C LYS A 268 5.53 -6.51 -19.91
N ILE A 269 6.29 -7.59 -19.69
CA ILE A 269 5.74 -8.95 -19.62
C ILE A 269 4.81 -9.11 -18.42
N LEU A 270 5.26 -8.73 -17.21
CA LEU A 270 4.45 -8.83 -16.00
C LEU A 270 3.21 -7.93 -16.12
N THR A 271 3.39 -6.68 -16.54
CA THR A 271 2.28 -5.72 -16.67
C THR A 271 1.21 -6.23 -17.63
N ASN A 272 1.58 -6.69 -18.84
CA ASN A 272 0.63 -7.21 -19.81
C ASN A 272 -0.08 -8.49 -19.31
N SER A 273 0.66 -9.41 -18.68
CA SER A 273 0.07 -10.64 -18.11
C SER A 273 -0.98 -10.33 -17.06
N LEU A 274 -0.73 -9.36 -16.18
CA LEU A 274 -1.66 -8.98 -15.12
C LEU A 274 -2.84 -8.14 -15.64
N LEU A 275 -2.65 -7.30 -16.65
CA LEU A 275 -3.73 -6.59 -17.33
C LEU A 275 -4.69 -7.55 -18.03
N ASN A 276 -4.16 -8.50 -18.78
CA ASN A 276 -4.98 -9.49 -19.49
C ASN A 276 -5.82 -10.37 -18.56
N LYS A 277 -5.39 -10.52 -17.31
CA LYS A 277 -6.09 -11.27 -16.27
C LYS A 277 -6.87 -10.38 -15.29
N SER A 278 -6.99 -9.09 -15.58
CA SER A 278 -7.71 -8.08 -14.77
C SER A 278 -7.33 -8.07 -13.28
N PHE A 279 -6.04 -8.21 -12.97
CA PHE A 279 -5.56 -8.21 -11.60
C PHE A 279 -5.44 -6.83 -10.97
N PHE A 280 -5.35 -5.76 -11.76
CA PHE A 280 -5.21 -4.41 -11.24
C PHE A 280 -6.55 -3.81 -10.85
N ASN A 281 -6.60 -3.19 -9.66
CA ASN A 281 -7.72 -2.38 -9.21
C ASN A 281 -7.58 -0.91 -9.67
N GLU A 282 -6.34 -0.42 -9.73
CA GLU A 282 -5.99 0.91 -10.25
C GLU A 282 -4.63 0.86 -10.94
N PHE A 283 -4.41 1.82 -11.85
CA PHE A 283 -3.15 1.88 -12.58
C PHE A 283 -2.67 3.32 -12.78
N TYR A 284 -1.40 3.56 -12.48
CA TYR A 284 -0.70 4.84 -12.66
C TYR A 284 0.24 4.77 -13.86
N LEU A 285 -0.09 5.46 -14.93
CA LEU A 285 0.74 5.56 -16.13
C LEU A 285 1.41 6.92 -16.19
N PHE A 286 2.72 6.96 -15.97
CA PHE A 286 3.55 8.14 -16.18
C PHE A 286 4.00 8.20 -17.63
N ILE A 287 3.82 9.34 -18.26
CA ILE A 287 4.23 9.57 -19.66
C ILE A 287 5.19 10.76 -19.66
N SER A 288 6.43 10.49 -20.03
CA SER A 288 7.43 11.53 -20.23
C SER A 288 7.07 12.42 -21.42
N SER A 289 7.43 13.68 -21.34
CA SER A 289 7.37 14.61 -22.47
C SER A 289 8.41 14.30 -23.56
N LYS A 290 9.46 13.53 -23.22
CA LYS A 290 10.58 13.21 -24.10
C LYS A 290 10.25 12.06 -25.05
N LYS A 291 10.68 12.17 -26.32
CA LYS A 291 10.81 11.05 -27.26
C LYS A 291 12.22 10.48 -27.15
N ILE A 292 12.35 9.15 -27.14
CA ILE A 292 13.64 8.45 -27.02
C ILE A 292 14.16 8.03 -28.41
N GLY A 293 13.28 7.71 -29.34
CA GLY A 293 13.62 7.34 -30.70
C GLY A 293 14.47 6.05 -30.75
N LYS A 294 15.60 6.08 -31.49
CA LYS A 294 16.49 4.94 -31.73
C LYS A 294 17.14 4.39 -30.45
N ASN A 295 17.22 5.19 -29.39
CA ASN A 295 17.78 4.75 -28.10
C ASN A 295 16.75 4.02 -27.24
N GLY A 296 15.49 3.93 -27.67
CA GLY A 296 14.42 3.29 -26.90
C GLY A 296 14.51 1.77 -26.92
N ASN A 297 14.23 1.17 -25.76
CA ASN A 297 14.12 -0.27 -25.60
C ASN A 297 12.79 -0.65 -24.93
N LEU A 298 12.26 -1.84 -25.24
CA LEU A 298 11.01 -2.38 -24.71
C LEU A 298 9.78 -1.48 -25.02
N LYS A 299 9.38 -1.40 -26.28
CA LYS A 299 8.22 -0.62 -26.71
C LYS A 299 6.88 -1.25 -26.27
N VAL A 300 5.94 -0.42 -25.78
CA VAL A 300 4.60 -0.81 -25.26
C VAL A 300 3.49 -0.04 -25.98
N LYS A 301 3.44 -0.12 -27.33
CA LYS A 301 2.53 0.66 -28.18
C LYS A 301 1.05 0.62 -27.71
N ASN A 302 0.55 -0.53 -27.29
CA ASN A 302 -0.87 -0.76 -27.00
C ASN A 302 -1.25 -0.59 -25.52
N ILE A 303 -0.33 -0.07 -24.67
CA ILE A 303 -0.57 0.00 -23.22
C ILE A 303 -1.80 0.85 -22.86
N LYS A 304 -1.99 2.00 -23.52
CA LYS A 304 -3.15 2.85 -23.27
C LYS A 304 -4.46 2.15 -23.64
N TYR A 305 -4.49 1.47 -24.78
CA TYR A 305 -5.66 0.68 -25.20
C TYR A 305 -5.97 -0.44 -24.21
N ALA A 306 -4.94 -1.21 -23.80
CA ALA A 306 -5.11 -2.26 -22.81
C ALA A 306 -5.65 -1.71 -21.48
N LEU A 307 -5.16 -0.55 -21.02
CA LEU A 307 -5.65 0.10 -19.82
C LEU A 307 -7.10 0.58 -19.96
N SER A 308 -7.45 1.23 -21.08
CA SER A 308 -8.83 1.71 -21.32
C SER A 308 -9.86 0.57 -21.40
N ARG A 309 -9.45 -0.64 -21.79
CA ARG A 309 -10.33 -1.83 -21.73
C ARG A 309 -10.57 -2.34 -20.31
N ASN A 310 -9.59 -2.19 -19.43
CA ASN A 310 -9.66 -2.68 -18.05
C ASN A 310 -10.32 -1.70 -17.08
N PHE A 311 -10.28 -0.41 -17.38
CA PHE A 311 -10.73 0.65 -16.47
C PHE A 311 -11.75 1.57 -17.12
N LYS A 312 -12.80 1.91 -16.37
CA LYS A 312 -13.91 2.77 -16.85
C LYS A 312 -13.66 4.26 -16.61
N LYS A 313 -12.82 4.60 -15.62
CA LYS A 313 -12.57 5.98 -15.20
C LYS A 313 -11.10 6.32 -15.37
N ILE A 314 -10.86 7.54 -15.85
CA ILE A 314 -9.51 8.06 -16.11
C ILE A 314 -9.42 9.47 -15.53
N LYS A 315 -8.37 9.73 -14.76
CA LYS A 315 -8.00 11.07 -14.32
C LYS A 315 -6.62 11.43 -14.83
N ILE A 316 -6.51 12.56 -15.54
CA ILE A 316 -5.22 13.08 -16.00
C ILE A 316 -4.78 14.18 -15.04
N ASN A 317 -3.56 14.04 -14.53
CA ASN A 317 -2.93 15.04 -13.67
C ASN A 317 -1.64 15.55 -14.36
N GLN A 318 -1.52 16.87 -14.50
CA GLN A 318 -0.36 17.53 -15.09
C GLN A 318 0.21 18.62 -14.18
N THR A 319 -0.54 19.09 -13.19
CA THR A 319 -0.30 20.33 -12.45
C THR A 319 1.05 20.37 -11.72
N PHE A 320 1.60 19.21 -11.30
CA PHE A 320 2.84 19.14 -10.52
C PHE A 320 3.93 18.31 -11.19
N LEU A 321 3.81 18.06 -12.49
CA LEU A 321 4.70 17.14 -13.22
C LEU A 321 5.55 17.83 -14.28
N ASP A 322 5.57 19.17 -14.29
CA ASP A 322 6.18 19.98 -15.35
C ASP A 322 5.59 19.54 -16.72
N LYS A 323 6.41 19.08 -17.64
CA LYS A 323 5.99 18.63 -18.98
C LYS A 323 5.53 17.16 -19.04
N ASP A 324 5.77 16.37 -17.99
CA ASP A 324 5.30 14.97 -17.92
C ASP A 324 3.79 14.90 -17.63
N LYS A 325 3.19 13.74 -17.86
CA LYS A 325 1.77 13.47 -17.58
C LYS A 325 1.62 12.23 -16.72
N LEU A 326 0.71 12.28 -15.76
CA LEU A 326 0.25 11.11 -15.01
C LEU A 326 -1.21 10.82 -15.39
N ILE A 327 -1.46 9.63 -15.91
CA ILE A 327 -2.81 9.13 -16.14
C ILE A 327 -3.10 8.09 -15.07
N HIS A 328 -4.14 8.35 -14.29
CA HIS A 328 -4.65 7.45 -13.26
C HIS A 328 -5.93 6.77 -13.79
N TYR A 329 -5.89 5.45 -13.90
CA TYR A 329 -6.98 4.59 -14.33
C TYR A 329 -7.58 3.89 -13.09
N TYR A 330 -8.95 3.90 -12.96
CA TYR A 330 -9.67 3.31 -11.83
C TYR A 330 -11.12 2.93 -12.16
#